data_50048bc12185ef3119bb03018ad5e2cc
#
_entry.id   50048bc12185ef3119bb03018ad5e2cc
#
_cell.length_a   1.000
_cell.length_b   1.000
_cell.length_c   1.000
_cell.angle_alpha   90.00
_cell.angle_beta   90.00
_cell.angle_gamma   90.00
#
_symmetry.space_group_name_H-M   'P 1'
#
loop_
_entity.id
_entity.type
_entity.pdbx_description
1 polymer ?
#
loop_
_entity_poly.entity_id
_entity_poly.type
_entity_poly.pdbx_seq_one_letter_code
_entity_poly.pdbx_strand_id
1 'polypeptide(L)'
;LSGGNAIAICIPARDEAARLPRLFHALENLIDPPGATVFVCLLLDGCTDASNALADGYRARSRHGVSVVAVERGPSNAGRARDRAMRGGIAAAGNDAILLTTDADSMPSRDWLAAMVAGLGHADLVTGDVVRARHGTMAEQDRIEDYYARLFALRREVDPVAWEAVRTHHHASGANMALRAATYRALGGFAPVERGEDARLVDDAARAGWRVRRDAASVVVTSDRRIGRAQGGLATMLREIDRRGLDGVSVAHPADQLWQYRMQAMARVSFGGSLGPLAVRLGLPIDHLVGVARDCPNAEAFAMRVVPVPPGGMRSVPFVTAEATLTALTATREAAA
;
A
#
# COMPACT_ATOMS: atom_id res chain seq x y z
N LEU A 1 10.66 31.00 -7.35
CA LEU A 1 11.15 30.55 -6.04
C LEU A 1 11.26 29.02 -6.10
N SER A 2 12.48 28.53 -6.28
CA SER A 2 12.86 27.12 -6.30
C SER A 2 12.79 26.58 -4.86
N GLY A 3 11.61 26.19 -4.42
CA GLY A 3 11.47 25.34 -3.25
C GLY A 3 12.05 23.97 -3.59
N GLY A 4 13.25 23.64 -3.08
CA GLY A 4 13.82 22.31 -3.21
C GLY A 4 12.78 21.30 -2.72
N ASN A 5 12.59 20.18 -3.46
CA ASN A 5 11.64 19.13 -3.08
C ASN A 5 12.14 18.47 -1.79
N ALA A 6 11.60 18.88 -0.66
CA ALA A 6 11.88 18.22 0.60
C ALA A 6 11.20 16.84 0.62
N ILE A 7 11.94 15.81 0.97
CA ILE A 7 11.50 14.42 1.04
C ILE A 7 11.69 13.92 2.46
N ALA A 8 10.65 13.36 3.07
CA ALA A 8 10.74 12.72 4.37
C ALA A 8 10.49 11.22 4.26
N ILE A 9 11.45 10.43 4.69
CA ILE A 9 11.34 8.97 4.83
C ILE A 9 10.90 8.68 6.26
N CYS A 10 9.67 8.22 6.43
CA CYS A 10 8.99 8.05 7.71
C CYS A 10 9.01 6.56 8.12
N ILE A 11 9.64 6.24 9.23
CA ILE A 11 9.93 4.86 9.62
C ILE A 11 9.47 4.63 11.06
N PRO A 12 8.38 3.88 11.29
CA PRO A 12 8.04 3.38 12.61
C PRO A 12 8.92 2.17 12.96
N ALA A 13 9.47 2.15 14.15
CA ALA A 13 10.29 1.06 14.65
C ALA A 13 9.89 0.66 16.07
N ARG A 14 9.76 -0.64 16.32
CA ARG A 14 9.49 -1.19 17.66
C ARG A 14 10.35 -2.44 17.90
N ASP A 15 11.39 -2.29 18.75
CA ASP A 15 12.35 -3.36 19.06
C ASP A 15 12.99 -3.97 17.78
N GLU A 16 13.61 -3.14 16.94
CA GLU A 16 14.18 -3.54 15.63
C GLU A 16 15.72 -3.41 15.59
N ALA A 17 16.40 -3.46 16.75
CA ALA A 17 17.86 -3.31 16.82
C ALA A 17 18.63 -4.25 15.88
N ALA A 18 18.13 -5.48 15.68
CA ALA A 18 18.79 -6.44 14.80
C ALA A 18 18.69 -6.09 13.31
N ARG A 19 17.78 -5.18 12.91
CA ARG A 19 17.48 -4.87 11.50
C ARG A 19 17.81 -3.45 11.11
N LEU A 20 17.70 -2.50 12.02
CA LEU A 20 18.05 -1.10 11.79
C LEU A 20 19.41 -0.89 11.10
N PRO A 21 20.49 -1.63 11.41
CA PRO A 21 21.76 -1.44 10.72
C PRO A 21 21.68 -1.69 9.22
N ARG A 22 20.89 -2.68 8.76
CA ARG A 22 20.70 -2.99 7.34
C ARG A 22 19.84 -1.90 6.67
N LEU A 23 18.77 -1.45 7.32
CA LEU A 23 17.98 -0.34 6.84
C LEU A 23 18.83 0.92 6.69
N PHE A 24 19.60 1.30 7.72
CA PHE A 24 20.48 2.48 7.69
C PHE A 24 21.49 2.40 6.55
N HIS A 25 22.07 1.22 6.33
CA HIS A 25 22.96 0.99 5.19
C HIS A 25 22.23 1.20 3.85
N ALA A 26 21.01 0.70 3.70
CA ALA A 26 20.22 0.91 2.48
C ALA A 26 19.90 2.40 2.27
N LEU A 27 19.51 3.13 3.33
CA LEU A 27 19.21 4.56 3.25
C LEU A 27 20.42 5.40 2.84
N GLU A 28 21.63 5.11 3.34
CA GLU A 28 22.86 5.81 2.95
C GLU A 28 23.26 5.56 1.50
N ASN A 29 22.80 4.46 0.90
CA ASN A 29 23.08 4.09 -0.50
C ASN A 29 21.98 4.54 -1.48
N LEU A 30 20.94 5.24 -1.05
CA LEU A 30 19.93 5.78 -1.93
C LEU A 30 20.52 6.81 -2.90
N ILE A 31 19.98 6.86 -4.10
CA ILE A 31 20.23 7.94 -5.05
C ILE A 31 19.17 9.03 -4.78
N ASP A 32 19.63 10.16 -4.28
CA ASP A 32 18.73 11.29 -4.03
C ASP A 32 18.34 11.94 -5.36
N PRO A 33 17.06 12.31 -5.54
CA PRO A 33 16.64 13.09 -6.70
C PRO A 33 17.36 14.42 -6.75
N PRO A 34 17.73 14.91 -7.95
CA PRO A 34 18.44 16.18 -8.10
C PRO A 34 17.73 17.34 -7.39
N GLY A 35 18.47 18.09 -6.57
CA GLY A 35 17.93 19.23 -5.81
C GLY A 35 17.00 18.88 -4.66
N ALA A 36 16.85 17.60 -4.30
CA ALA A 36 16.06 17.19 -3.14
C ALA A 36 16.87 17.33 -1.84
N THR A 37 16.18 17.75 -0.77
CA THR A 37 16.66 17.62 0.60
C THR A 37 15.94 16.47 1.27
N VAL A 38 16.69 15.45 1.70
CA VAL A 38 16.14 14.23 2.27
C VAL A 38 16.26 14.23 3.79
N PHE A 39 15.15 13.89 4.45
CA PHE A 39 15.04 13.70 5.89
C PHE A 39 14.65 12.26 6.20
N VAL A 40 15.29 11.64 7.18
CA VAL A 40 14.93 10.35 7.74
C VAL A 40 14.26 10.58 9.10
N CYS A 41 13.00 10.20 9.23
CA CYS A 41 12.20 10.43 10.42
C CYS A 41 11.88 9.08 11.09
N LEU A 42 12.62 8.78 12.16
CA LEU A 42 12.47 7.54 12.92
C LEU A 42 11.51 7.78 14.09
N LEU A 43 10.44 7.00 14.16
CA LEU A 43 9.61 6.89 15.34
C LEU A 43 9.97 5.60 16.08
N LEU A 44 10.50 5.71 17.29
CA LEU A 44 10.83 4.60 18.18
C LEU A 44 9.64 4.37 19.12
N ASP A 45 8.78 3.40 18.79
CA ASP A 45 7.50 3.12 19.46
C ASP A 45 7.71 2.24 20.69
N GLY A 46 8.19 2.83 21.78
CA GLY A 46 8.41 2.14 23.04
C GLY A 46 9.46 1.03 22.95
N CYS A 47 10.58 1.29 22.28
CA CYS A 47 11.68 0.34 22.16
C CYS A 47 12.33 0.07 23.51
N THR A 48 12.60 -1.20 23.79
CA THR A 48 13.28 -1.68 24.99
C THR A 48 14.64 -2.31 24.71
N ASP A 49 14.95 -2.50 23.42
CA ASP A 49 16.23 -2.99 22.94
C ASP A 49 17.22 -1.85 22.58
N ALA A 50 18.29 -2.15 21.89
CA ALA A 50 19.31 -1.17 21.48
C ALA A 50 18.84 -0.23 20.33
N SER A 51 17.56 -0.24 19.91
CA SER A 51 17.07 0.59 18.79
C SER A 51 17.31 2.08 19.02
N ASN A 52 17.15 2.58 20.25
CA ASN A 52 17.40 3.99 20.59
C ASN A 52 18.88 4.38 20.34
N ALA A 53 19.82 3.59 20.88
CA ALA A 53 21.25 3.86 20.71
C ALA A 53 21.69 3.78 19.24
N LEU A 54 21.15 2.82 18.48
CA LEU A 54 21.40 2.69 17.04
C LEU A 54 20.88 3.89 16.24
N ALA A 55 19.69 4.39 16.56
CA ALA A 55 19.10 5.57 15.92
C ALA A 55 19.92 6.84 16.20
N ASP A 56 20.39 7.04 17.46
CA ASP A 56 21.26 8.16 17.82
C ASP A 56 22.61 8.07 17.11
N GLY A 57 23.22 6.88 17.06
CA GLY A 57 24.44 6.65 16.31
C GLY A 57 24.25 6.89 14.81
N TYR A 58 23.11 6.56 14.24
CA TYR A 58 22.79 6.86 12.84
C TYR A 58 22.64 8.36 12.61
N ARG A 59 21.90 9.06 13.47
CA ARG A 59 21.73 10.52 13.40
C ARG A 59 23.06 11.28 13.39
N ALA A 60 24.04 10.80 14.13
CA ALA A 60 25.35 11.45 14.21
C ALA A 60 26.24 11.31 12.96
N ARG A 61 25.95 10.33 12.07
CA ARG A 61 26.83 10.02 10.91
C ARG A 61 26.14 10.04 9.56
N SER A 62 24.79 10.13 9.52
CA SER A 62 24.04 10.12 8.28
C SER A 62 24.30 11.37 7.43
N ARG A 63 24.35 11.18 6.12
CA ARG A 63 24.39 12.28 5.14
C ARG A 63 23.05 12.99 4.98
N HIS A 64 21.96 12.40 5.48
CA HIS A 64 20.63 12.97 5.49
C HIS A 64 20.33 13.70 6.81
N GLY A 65 19.35 14.61 6.78
CA GLY A 65 18.80 15.14 8.03
C GLY A 65 18.05 14.03 8.78
N VAL A 66 18.42 13.74 10.04
CA VAL A 66 17.78 12.66 10.81
C VAL A 66 17.02 13.22 12.01
N SER A 67 15.73 12.96 12.07
CA SER A 67 14.85 13.22 13.22
C SER A 67 14.51 11.90 13.91
N VAL A 68 14.72 11.83 15.23
CA VAL A 68 14.40 10.67 16.06
C VAL A 68 13.39 11.09 17.12
N VAL A 69 12.24 10.44 17.15
CA VAL A 69 11.20 10.65 18.17
C VAL A 69 10.99 9.32 18.87
N ALA A 70 11.26 9.29 20.18
CA ALA A 70 10.95 8.14 21.04
C ALA A 70 9.67 8.41 21.81
N VAL A 71 8.80 7.41 21.89
CA VAL A 71 7.57 7.46 22.68
C VAL A 71 7.54 6.33 23.69
N GLU A 72 6.76 6.50 24.75
CA GLU A 72 6.56 5.47 25.76
C GLU A 72 5.89 4.22 25.18
N ARG A 73 6.23 3.05 25.77
CA ARG A 73 5.67 1.78 25.36
C ARG A 73 4.18 1.68 25.72
N GLY A 74 3.36 1.52 24.72
CA GLY A 74 1.94 1.27 24.83
C GLY A 74 1.50 0.01 24.09
N PRO A 75 0.18 -0.26 24.01
CA PRO A 75 -0.36 -1.31 23.15
C PRO A 75 0.09 -1.14 21.70
N SER A 76 0.41 -2.27 21.04
CA SER A 76 0.83 -2.25 19.63
C SER A 76 -0.30 -1.73 18.75
N ASN A 77 0.00 -0.73 17.93
CA ASN A 77 -0.94 -0.16 16.96
C ASN A 77 -0.16 0.37 15.76
N ALA A 78 -0.13 -0.38 14.66
CA ALA A 78 0.65 -0.06 13.47
C ALA A 78 0.23 1.28 12.86
N GLY A 79 -1.07 1.54 12.74
CA GLY A 79 -1.60 2.78 12.18
C GLY A 79 -1.19 4.00 12.99
N ARG A 80 -1.27 3.94 14.33
CA ARG A 80 -0.83 5.03 15.20
C ARG A 80 0.67 5.30 15.10
N ALA A 81 1.47 4.24 15.07
CA ALA A 81 2.92 4.39 14.95
C ALA A 81 3.29 5.00 13.61
N ARG A 82 2.69 4.51 12.52
CA ARG A 82 2.95 5.04 11.17
C ARG A 82 2.46 6.48 11.03
N ASP A 83 1.27 6.82 11.53
CA ASP A 83 0.76 8.20 11.51
C ASP A 83 1.69 9.16 12.26
N ARG A 84 2.20 8.78 13.43
CA ARG A 84 3.17 9.58 14.17
C ARG A 84 4.48 9.78 13.41
N ALA A 85 4.99 8.73 12.75
CA ALA A 85 6.17 8.84 11.91
C ALA A 85 5.94 9.82 10.73
N MET A 86 4.78 9.74 10.05
CA MET A 86 4.42 10.64 8.96
C MET A 86 4.29 12.09 9.42
N ARG A 87 3.65 12.32 10.57
CA ARG A 87 3.57 13.68 11.17
C ARG A 87 4.94 14.21 11.56
N GLY A 88 5.83 13.36 12.05
CA GLY A 88 7.24 13.69 12.29
C GLY A 88 7.94 14.10 10.98
N GLY A 89 7.65 13.41 9.88
CA GLY A 89 8.14 13.76 8.56
C GLY A 89 7.67 15.14 8.09
N ILE A 90 6.40 15.47 8.30
CA ILE A 90 5.86 16.81 7.99
C ILE A 90 6.56 17.88 8.85
N ALA A 91 6.76 17.61 10.14
CA ALA A 91 7.44 18.55 11.04
C ALA A 91 8.90 18.81 10.61
N ALA A 92 9.61 17.79 10.13
CA ALA A 92 11.00 17.91 9.69
C ALA A 92 11.17 18.53 8.30
N ALA A 93 10.33 18.15 7.33
CA ALA A 93 10.50 18.50 5.93
C ALA A 93 9.53 19.59 5.43
N GLY A 94 8.53 19.96 6.22
CA GLY A 94 7.57 21.01 5.90
C GLY A 94 6.29 20.53 5.25
N ASN A 95 5.38 21.50 5.04
CA ASN A 95 4.02 21.23 4.59
C ASN A 95 3.88 20.81 3.12
N ASP A 96 4.89 21.12 2.31
CA ASP A 96 4.92 20.82 0.87
C ASP A 96 5.78 19.59 0.56
N ALA A 97 6.26 18.89 1.62
CA ALA A 97 7.13 17.73 1.48
C ALA A 97 6.45 16.55 0.77
N ILE A 98 7.28 15.75 0.13
CA ILE A 98 6.93 14.39 -0.28
C ILE A 98 7.22 13.48 0.92
N LEU A 99 6.22 12.72 1.33
CA LEU A 99 6.33 11.75 2.41
C LEU A 99 6.46 10.35 1.83
N LEU A 100 7.47 9.62 2.24
CA LEU A 100 7.61 8.19 1.97
C LEU A 100 7.50 7.44 3.29
N THR A 101 6.96 6.24 3.26
CA THR A 101 6.98 5.35 4.42
C THR A 101 7.57 4.00 4.06
N THR A 102 8.40 3.47 4.96
CA THR A 102 8.96 2.12 4.89
C THR A 102 9.03 1.53 6.29
N ASP A 103 9.19 0.20 6.38
CA ASP A 103 9.28 -0.49 7.66
C ASP A 103 10.74 -0.60 8.14
N ALA A 104 10.93 -0.69 9.46
CA ALA A 104 12.26 -0.76 10.07
C ALA A 104 13.02 -2.06 9.74
N ASP A 105 12.34 -3.08 9.21
CA ASP A 105 12.94 -4.34 8.75
C ASP A 105 13.00 -4.46 7.21
N SER A 106 12.84 -3.35 6.52
CA SER A 106 12.80 -3.26 5.07
C SER A 106 14.04 -2.57 4.51
N MET A 107 14.40 -2.92 3.28
CA MET A 107 15.55 -2.35 2.57
C MET A 107 15.09 -1.80 1.22
N PRO A 108 14.95 -0.48 1.08
CA PRO A 108 14.66 0.16 -0.19
C PRO A 108 15.77 -0.08 -1.22
N SER A 109 15.39 -0.25 -2.49
CA SER A 109 16.33 -0.28 -3.61
C SER A 109 17.04 1.07 -3.79
N ARG A 110 18.19 1.07 -4.43
CA ARG A 110 19.03 2.26 -4.58
C ARG A 110 18.33 3.42 -5.28
N ASP A 111 17.44 3.14 -6.22
CA ASP A 111 16.66 4.08 -7.02
C ASP A 111 15.26 4.38 -6.47
N TRP A 112 14.97 3.89 -5.28
CA TRP A 112 13.66 3.96 -4.65
C TRP A 112 13.06 5.37 -4.58
N LEU A 113 13.85 6.37 -4.14
CA LEU A 113 13.40 7.76 -4.06
C LEU A 113 13.02 8.32 -5.43
N ALA A 114 13.88 8.07 -6.44
CA ALA A 114 13.65 8.55 -7.79
C ALA A 114 12.38 7.93 -8.40
N ALA A 115 12.17 6.62 -8.22
CA ALA A 115 11.00 5.90 -8.70
C ALA A 115 9.71 6.43 -8.04
N MET A 116 9.71 6.62 -6.71
CA MET A 116 8.56 7.16 -5.99
C MET A 116 8.22 8.60 -6.40
N VAL A 117 9.22 9.46 -6.52
CA VAL A 117 9.02 10.85 -6.96
C VAL A 117 8.49 10.91 -8.40
N ALA A 118 9.03 10.08 -9.30
CA ALA A 118 8.53 9.98 -10.67
C ALA A 118 7.06 9.50 -10.71
N GLY A 119 6.71 8.49 -9.90
CA GLY A 119 5.34 8.00 -9.76
C GLY A 119 4.35 9.08 -9.31
N LEU A 120 4.76 9.97 -8.39
CA LEU A 120 3.96 11.12 -7.93
C LEU A 120 3.77 12.22 -9.00
N GLY A 121 4.49 12.16 -10.11
CA GLY A 121 4.21 12.97 -11.29
C GLY A 121 2.94 12.54 -12.03
N HIS A 122 2.47 11.31 -11.81
CA HIS A 122 1.31 10.72 -12.48
C HIS A 122 0.11 10.52 -11.54
N ALA A 123 0.34 10.44 -10.22
CA ALA A 123 -0.68 10.12 -9.23
C ALA A 123 -0.48 10.90 -7.92
N ASP A 124 -1.45 10.78 -7.02
CA ASP A 124 -1.50 11.49 -5.75
C ASP A 124 -0.98 10.63 -4.60
N LEU A 125 -1.09 9.29 -4.74
CA LEU A 125 -0.53 8.26 -3.89
C LEU A 125 0.12 7.18 -4.76
N VAL A 126 1.36 6.82 -4.43
CA VAL A 126 2.10 5.75 -5.10
C VAL A 126 2.37 4.65 -4.09
N THR A 127 2.09 3.40 -4.48
CA THR A 127 2.57 2.21 -3.79
C THR A 127 3.63 1.53 -4.66
N GLY A 128 4.70 1.04 -4.04
CA GLY A 128 5.74 0.28 -4.71
C GLY A 128 5.67 -1.20 -4.40
N ASP A 129 6.42 -1.98 -5.15
CA ASP A 129 6.51 -3.42 -5.00
C ASP A 129 7.24 -3.81 -3.70
N VAL A 130 6.77 -4.86 -3.05
CA VAL A 130 7.34 -5.38 -1.80
C VAL A 130 7.77 -6.83 -2.02
N VAL A 131 9.08 -7.02 -2.11
CA VAL A 131 9.69 -8.33 -2.29
C VAL A 131 10.18 -8.84 -0.94
N ARG A 132 9.92 -10.12 -0.64
CA ARG A 132 10.43 -10.73 0.60
C ARG A 132 11.86 -11.21 0.44
N ALA A 133 12.68 -10.97 1.46
CA ALA A 133 13.98 -11.62 1.55
C ALA A 133 13.78 -13.14 1.65
N ARG A 134 14.31 -13.91 0.67
CA ARG A 134 14.11 -15.36 0.62
C ARG A 134 15.18 -16.06 1.47
N HIS A 135 14.73 -16.83 2.47
CA HIS A 135 15.54 -17.77 3.22
C HIS A 135 14.96 -19.17 3.03
N GLY A 136 15.27 -19.83 1.91
CA GLY A 136 14.78 -21.17 1.56
C GLY A 136 13.62 -21.18 0.56
N THR A 137 13.06 -22.39 0.32
CA THR A 137 11.90 -22.60 -0.53
C THR A 137 10.61 -22.27 0.22
N MET A 138 9.76 -21.42 -0.36
CA MET A 138 8.49 -20.98 0.23
C MET A 138 7.35 -21.16 -0.80
N ALA A 139 7.22 -22.39 -1.32
CA ALA A 139 6.35 -22.71 -2.44
C ALA A 139 4.87 -22.28 -2.19
N GLU A 140 4.34 -22.50 -0.99
CA GLU A 140 2.96 -22.12 -0.67
C GLU A 140 2.76 -20.62 -0.69
N GLN A 141 3.72 -19.87 -0.20
CA GLN A 141 3.63 -18.43 -0.17
C GLN A 141 3.86 -17.81 -1.56
N ASP A 142 4.78 -18.37 -2.34
CA ASP A 142 4.98 -17.95 -3.74
C ASP A 142 3.70 -18.17 -4.55
N ARG A 143 2.93 -19.24 -4.29
CA ARG A 143 1.61 -19.47 -4.91
C ARG A 143 0.59 -18.39 -4.52
N ILE A 144 0.58 -17.95 -3.26
CA ILE A 144 -0.32 -16.87 -2.82
C ILE A 144 0.05 -15.56 -3.51
N GLU A 145 1.33 -15.22 -3.61
CA GLU A 145 1.80 -14.03 -4.30
C GLU A 145 1.45 -14.07 -5.80
N ASP A 146 1.69 -15.21 -6.46
CA ASP A 146 1.31 -15.41 -7.87
C ASP A 146 -0.20 -15.26 -8.08
N TYR A 147 -1.00 -15.85 -7.19
CA TYR A 147 -2.45 -15.71 -7.25
C TYR A 147 -2.89 -14.25 -7.19
N TYR A 148 -2.37 -13.45 -6.26
CA TYR A 148 -2.72 -12.03 -6.16
C TYR A 148 -2.18 -11.22 -7.34
N ALA A 149 -1.00 -11.54 -7.84
CA ALA A 149 -0.45 -10.90 -9.04
C ALA A 149 -1.34 -11.15 -10.27
N ARG A 150 -1.78 -12.40 -10.49
CA ARG A 150 -2.71 -12.78 -11.58
C ARG A 150 -4.08 -12.12 -11.42
N LEU A 151 -4.61 -12.11 -10.21
CA LEU A 151 -5.89 -11.44 -9.93
C LEU A 151 -5.82 -9.93 -10.19
N PHE A 152 -4.69 -9.31 -9.83
CA PHE A 152 -4.47 -7.90 -10.11
C PHE A 152 -4.27 -7.63 -11.61
N ALA A 153 -3.57 -8.50 -12.33
CA ALA A 153 -3.47 -8.44 -13.80
C ALA A 153 -4.86 -8.47 -14.45
N LEU A 154 -5.73 -9.39 -14.00
CA LEU A 154 -7.12 -9.47 -14.46
C LEU A 154 -7.89 -8.16 -14.17
N ARG A 155 -7.69 -7.55 -13.01
CA ARG A 155 -8.26 -6.23 -12.71
C ARG A 155 -7.82 -5.19 -13.73
N ARG A 156 -6.52 -5.14 -14.06
CA ARG A 156 -5.95 -4.18 -15.01
C ARG A 156 -6.54 -4.31 -16.43
N GLU A 157 -6.82 -5.54 -16.88
CA GLU A 157 -7.49 -5.78 -18.15
C GLU A 157 -8.94 -5.32 -18.16
N VAL A 158 -9.65 -5.53 -17.04
CA VAL A 158 -11.08 -5.24 -16.94
C VAL A 158 -11.37 -3.79 -16.62
N ASP A 159 -10.52 -3.19 -15.78
CA ASP A 159 -10.68 -1.85 -15.23
C ASP A 159 -9.34 -1.08 -15.32
N PRO A 160 -8.89 -0.75 -16.54
CA PRO A 160 -7.67 0.01 -16.73
C PRO A 160 -7.84 1.45 -16.25
N VAL A 161 -6.78 2.00 -15.64
CA VAL A 161 -6.72 3.41 -15.24
C VAL A 161 -5.50 4.08 -15.88
N ALA A 162 -5.66 5.30 -16.37
CA ALA A 162 -4.65 5.99 -17.18
C ALA A 162 -3.35 6.33 -16.43
N TRP A 163 -3.41 6.43 -15.09
CA TRP A 163 -2.26 6.78 -14.25
C TRP A 163 -1.51 5.56 -13.71
N GLU A 164 -1.93 4.34 -14.03
CA GLU A 164 -1.24 3.13 -13.58
C GLU A 164 0.11 2.95 -14.30
N ALA A 165 1.06 2.27 -13.66
CA ALA A 165 2.35 1.98 -14.25
C ALA A 165 2.26 0.88 -15.32
N VAL A 166 3.20 0.88 -16.28
CA VAL A 166 3.33 -0.21 -17.27
C VAL A 166 3.62 -1.54 -16.57
N ARG A 167 4.57 -1.53 -15.61
CA ARG A 167 4.83 -2.65 -14.71
C ARG A 167 4.21 -2.35 -13.36
N THR A 168 3.31 -3.18 -12.92
CA THR A 168 2.53 -2.98 -11.70
C THR A 168 2.58 -4.21 -10.79
N HIS A 169 2.04 -4.07 -9.59
CA HIS A 169 1.98 -5.11 -8.56
C HIS A 169 0.64 -5.01 -7.79
N HIS A 170 0.34 -6.00 -6.95
CA HIS A 170 -0.91 -6.02 -6.17
C HIS A 170 -0.80 -5.40 -4.78
N HIS A 171 0.40 -5.09 -4.31
CA HIS A 171 0.63 -4.65 -2.94
C HIS A 171 0.02 -3.28 -2.62
N ALA A 172 -0.54 -3.17 -1.41
CA ALA A 172 -0.89 -1.93 -0.74
C ALA A 172 -0.25 -2.00 0.66
N SER A 173 1.07 -1.73 0.72
CA SER A 173 1.85 -1.95 1.94
C SER A 173 2.51 -0.67 2.43
N GLY A 174 2.35 -0.38 3.71
CA GLY A 174 3.03 0.73 4.37
C GLY A 174 4.56 0.64 4.36
N ALA A 175 5.11 -0.51 3.98
CA ALA A 175 6.54 -0.67 3.74
C ALA A 175 7.03 0.07 2.48
N ASN A 176 6.13 0.43 1.55
CA ASN A 176 6.51 1.04 0.28
C ASN A 176 5.41 1.96 -0.27
N MET A 177 5.26 3.15 0.30
CA MET A 177 4.29 4.17 -0.14
C MET A 177 4.90 5.55 -0.20
N ALA A 178 4.38 6.38 -1.11
CA ALA A 178 4.69 7.81 -1.21
C ALA A 178 3.45 8.63 -1.52
N LEU A 179 3.35 9.82 -0.91
CA LEU A 179 2.33 10.82 -1.19
C LEU A 179 2.80 12.21 -0.76
N ARG A 180 2.11 13.25 -1.20
CA ARG A 180 2.41 14.62 -0.72
C ARG A 180 1.83 14.84 0.67
N ALA A 181 2.49 15.64 1.48
CA ALA A 181 2.02 16.01 2.82
C ALA A 181 0.62 16.63 2.80
N ALA A 182 0.28 17.40 1.77
CA ALA A 182 -1.06 17.95 1.58
C ALA A 182 -2.11 16.84 1.39
N THR A 183 -1.83 15.85 0.51
CA THR A 183 -2.71 14.68 0.28
C THR A 183 -2.87 13.86 1.57
N TYR A 184 -1.75 13.61 2.29
CA TYR A 184 -1.78 12.88 3.56
C TYR A 184 -2.71 13.54 4.60
N ARG A 185 -2.62 14.87 4.74
CA ARG A 185 -3.50 15.62 5.65
C ARG A 185 -4.95 15.62 5.18
N ALA A 186 -5.19 15.78 3.89
CA ALA A 186 -6.56 15.75 3.34
C ALA A 186 -7.26 14.40 3.56
N LEU A 187 -6.49 13.29 3.59
CA LEU A 187 -6.98 11.95 3.93
C LEU A 187 -7.16 11.72 5.44
N GLY A 188 -6.72 12.64 6.30
CA GLY A 188 -6.77 12.49 7.76
C GLY A 188 -5.65 11.63 8.34
N GLY A 189 -4.73 11.13 7.52
CA GLY A 189 -3.61 10.27 7.91
C GLY A 189 -3.94 8.79 8.05
N PHE A 190 -3.02 8.00 8.60
CA PHE A 190 -3.26 6.59 8.87
C PHE A 190 -4.25 6.40 10.01
N ALA A 191 -5.27 5.58 9.79
CA ALA A 191 -6.23 5.23 10.84
C ALA A 191 -5.53 4.50 12.01
N PRO A 192 -5.91 4.76 13.26
CA PRO A 192 -5.28 4.17 14.45
C PRO A 192 -5.77 2.72 14.68
N VAL A 193 -5.53 1.86 13.70
CA VAL A 193 -5.89 0.43 13.74
C VAL A 193 -4.64 -0.42 13.98
N GLU A 194 -4.83 -1.61 14.51
CA GLU A 194 -3.72 -2.53 14.81
C GLU A 194 -3.05 -3.08 13.55
N ARG A 195 -3.80 -3.18 12.45
CA ARG A 195 -3.37 -3.73 11.15
C ARG A 195 -4.26 -3.24 10.01
N GLY A 196 -3.73 -3.29 8.78
CA GLY A 196 -4.46 -2.93 7.56
C GLY A 196 -4.67 -1.42 7.40
N GLU A 197 -3.91 -0.62 8.14
CA GLU A 197 -3.89 0.84 8.02
C GLU A 197 -3.50 1.32 6.63
N ASP A 198 -2.61 0.56 5.99
CA ASP A 198 -2.06 0.80 4.66
C ASP A 198 -3.10 0.56 3.55
N ALA A 199 -3.72 -0.62 3.53
CA ALA A 199 -4.80 -0.92 2.59
C ALA A 199 -5.98 0.04 2.77
N ARG A 200 -6.29 0.41 4.02
CA ARG A 200 -7.34 1.38 4.31
C ARG A 200 -7.00 2.77 3.77
N LEU A 201 -5.77 3.26 3.94
CA LEU A 201 -5.36 4.55 3.39
C LEU A 201 -5.49 4.59 1.85
N VAL A 202 -5.12 3.48 1.18
CA VAL A 202 -5.27 3.32 -0.27
C VAL A 202 -6.74 3.37 -0.69
N ASP A 203 -7.61 2.65 0.02
CA ASP A 203 -9.05 2.65 -0.25
C ASP A 203 -9.68 4.03 0.02
N ASP A 204 -9.32 4.67 1.13
CA ASP A 204 -9.81 6.00 1.49
C ASP A 204 -9.37 7.03 0.44
N ALA A 205 -8.13 6.93 -0.07
CA ALA A 205 -7.65 7.77 -1.16
C ALA A 205 -8.49 7.60 -2.45
N ALA A 206 -8.73 6.37 -2.88
CA ALA A 206 -9.54 6.10 -4.06
C ALA A 206 -11.00 6.56 -3.89
N ARG A 207 -11.62 6.35 -2.71
CA ARG A 207 -12.96 6.84 -2.37
C ARG A 207 -13.07 8.36 -2.32
N ALA A 208 -11.99 9.04 -1.97
CA ALA A 208 -11.90 10.50 -2.02
C ALA A 208 -11.61 11.04 -3.42
N GLY A 209 -11.33 10.16 -4.39
CA GLY A 209 -11.06 10.52 -5.79
C GLY A 209 -9.59 10.83 -6.07
N TRP A 210 -8.68 10.50 -5.15
CA TRP A 210 -7.25 10.59 -5.41
C TRP A 210 -6.77 9.46 -6.32
N ARG A 211 -5.84 9.78 -7.21
CA ARG A 211 -5.23 8.79 -8.11
C ARG A 211 -4.23 7.94 -7.34
N VAL A 212 -4.51 6.66 -7.23
CA VAL A 212 -3.61 5.66 -6.66
C VAL A 212 -2.88 4.93 -7.77
N ARG A 213 -1.54 4.94 -7.75
CA ARG A 213 -0.68 4.26 -8.71
C ARG A 213 0.09 3.14 -8.03
N ARG A 214 0.12 1.98 -8.67
CA ARG A 214 0.98 0.86 -8.27
C ARG A 214 2.15 0.75 -9.24
N ASP A 215 3.37 1.02 -8.76
CA ASP A 215 4.55 1.13 -9.62
C ASP A 215 5.63 0.13 -9.21
N ALA A 216 5.81 -0.93 -10.00
CA ALA A 216 6.82 -1.95 -9.75
C ALA A 216 8.26 -1.49 -10.03
N ALA A 217 8.49 -0.25 -10.47
CA ALA A 217 9.83 0.33 -10.53
C ALA A 217 10.38 0.67 -9.14
N SER A 218 9.48 0.92 -8.17
CA SER A 218 9.87 1.18 -6.78
C SER A 218 9.84 -0.12 -5.99
N VAL A 219 11.00 -0.61 -5.55
CA VAL A 219 11.13 -1.90 -4.88
C VAL A 219 11.67 -1.74 -3.46
N VAL A 220 11.04 -2.44 -2.54
CA VAL A 220 11.53 -2.62 -1.16
C VAL A 220 11.62 -4.10 -0.84
N VAL A 221 12.77 -4.54 -0.32
CA VAL A 221 12.96 -5.91 0.16
C VAL A 221 12.65 -5.94 1.65
N THR A 222 11.61 -6.67 2.06
CA THR A 222 11.20 -6.80 3.47
C THR A 222 11.60 -8.15 4.07
N SER A 223 11.60 -8.23 5.39
CA SER A 223 11.94 -9.44 6.15
C SER A 223 10.84 -10.51 6.03
N ASP A 224 11.23 -11.77 5.90
CA ASP A 224 10.35 -12.96 5.92
C ASP A 224 10.21 -13.56 7.33
N ARG A 225 10.45 -12.79 8.38
CA ARG A 225 10.42 -13.25 9.78
C ARG A 225 9.07 -13.86 10.16
N ARG A 226 9.11 -14.92 11.00
CA ARG A 226 7.93 -15.60 11.58
C ARG A 226 7.46 -14.96 12.89
N ILE A 227 8.27 -14.09 13.50
CA ILE A 227 7.94 -13.37 14.72
C ILE A 227 7.78 -11.89 14.38
N GLY A 228 6.53 -11.45 14.24
CA GLY A 228 6.16 -10.07 13.95
C GLY A 228 5.82 -9.28 15.22
N ARG A 229 5.87 -7.95 15.13
CA ARG A 229 5.48 -7.02 16.22
C ARG A 229 3.98 -6.69 16.16
N ALA A 230 3.36 -6.76 14.98
CA ALA A 230 1.92 -6.57 14.82
C ALA A 230 1.17 -7.90 14.91
N GLN A 231 0.11 -7.96 15.71
CA GLN A 231 -0.78 -9.11 15.74
C GLN A 231 -1.55 -9.21 14.43
N GLY A 232 -1.61 -10.41 13.83
CA GLY A 232 -2.34 -10.66 12.57
C GLY A 232 -1.68 -10.10 11.31
N GLY A 233 -0.42 -9.59 11.38
CA GLY A 233 0.35 -9.18 10.20
C GLY A 233 0.95 -10.36 9.43
N LEU A 234 1.82 -10.05 8.44
CA LEU A 234 2.50 -11.02 7.56
C LEU A 234 3.09 -12.20 8.33
N ALA A 235 3.81 -11.97 9.43
CA ALA A 235 4.40 -13.02 10.25
C ALA A 235 3.37 -14.01 10.83
N THR A 236 2.15 -13.57 11.12
CA THR A 236 1.07 -14.44 11.58
C THR A 236 0.55 -15.31 10.44
N MET A 237 0.34 -14.71 9.26
CA MET A 237 -0.05 -15.45 8.07
C MET A 237 1.00 -16.52 7.70
N LEU A 238 2.28 -16.16 7.74
CA LEU A 238 3.37 -17.11 7.49
C LEU A 238 3.36 -18.30 8.46
N ARG A 239 3.15 -18.06 9.77
CA ARG A 239 3.03 -19.14 10.75
C ARG A 239 1.81 -20.03 10.53
N GLU A 240 0.68 -19.47 10.09
CA GLU A 240 -0.50 -20.28 9.76
C GLU A 240 -0.23 -21.15 8.53
N ILE A 241 0.45 -20.64 7.51
CA ILE A 241 0.89 -21.39 6.34
C ILE A 241 1.86 -22.51 6.77
N ASP A 242 2.87 -22.19 7.59
CA ASP A 242 3.83 -23.18 8.11
C ASP A 242 3.13 -24.31 8.90
N ARG A 243 2.00 -24.01 9.57
CA ARG A 243 1.28 -24.97 10.42
C ARG A 243 0.25 -25.79 9.66
N ARG A 244 -0.50 -25.19 8.74
CA ARG A 244 -1.70 -25.76 8.10
C ARG A 244 -1.58 -25.88 6.58
N GLY A 245 -0.46 -25.43 6.00
CA GLY A 245 -0.36 -25.29 4.57
C GLY A 245 -1.38 -24.31 4.02
N LEU A 246 -1.69 -24.44 2.74
CA LEU A 246 -2.68 -23.59 2.05
C LEU A 246 -4.14 -23.90 2.45
N ASP A 247 -4.41 -25.02 3.07
CA ASP A 247 -5.77 -25.41 3.50
C ASP A 247 -6.32 -24.48 4.60
N GLY A 248 -5.43 -23.86 5.38
CA GLY A 248 -5.79 -22.86 6.38
C GLY A 248 -6.03 -21.46 5.84
N VAL A 249 -5.74 -21.21 4.56
CA VAL A 249 -5.83 -19.90 3.94
C VAL A 249 -7.16 -19.71 3.23
N SER A 250 -7.92 -18.67 3.60
CA SER A 250 -9.15 -18.27 2.92
C SER A 250 -8.98 -16.90 2.30
N VAL A 251 -9.51 -16.72 1.08
CA VAL A 251 -9.44 -15.49 0.31
C VAL A 251 -10.80 -15.13 -0.29
N ALA A 252 -10.94 -13.90 -0.76
CA ALA A 252 -12.14 -13.48 -1.46
C ALA A 252 -12.30 -14.27 -2.77
N HIS A 253 -13.56 -14.64 -3.08
CA HIS A 253 -13.87 -15.43 -4.29
C HIS A 253 -13.56 -14.64 -5.57
N PRO A 254 -12.76 -15.15 -6.52
CA PRO A 254 -12.31 -14.39 -7.68
C PRO A 254 -13.44 -13.91 -8.61
N ALA A 255 -14.54 -14.67 -8.72
CA ALA A 255 -15.68 -14.24 -9.52
C ALA A 255 -16.40 -13.03 -8.90
N ASP A 256 -16.41 -12.90 -7.57
CA ASP A 256 -16.99 -11.73 -6.89
C ASP A 256 -16.10 -10.50 -7.10
N GLN A 257 -14.77 -10.69 -7.03
CA GLN A 257 -13.81 -9.63 -7.34
C GLN A 257 -13.88 -9.21 -8.81
N LEU A 258 -13.99 -10.15 -9.76
CA LEU A 258 -14.16 -9.84 -11.16
C LEU A 258 -15.46 -9.07 -11.43
N TRP A 259 -16.55 -9.45 -10.75
CA TRP A 259 -17.81 -8.69 -10.81
C TRP A 259 -17.60 -7.25 -10.35
N GLN A 260 -16.93 -7.07 -9.20
CA GLN A 260 -16.64 -5.74 -8.63
C GLN A 260 -15.80 -4.89 -9.60
N TYR A 261 -14.74 -5.46 -10.20
CA TYR A 261 -13.91 -4.76 -11.18
C TYR A 261 -14.68 -4.30 -12.40
N ARG A 262 -15.54 -5.19 -12.94
CA ARG A 262 -16.41 -4.86 -14.09
C ARG A 262 -17.38 -3.72 -13.75
N MET A 263 -17.98 -3.76 -12.59
CA MET A 263 -18.92 -2.71 -12.15
C MET A 263 -18.19 -1.39 -11.87
N GLN A 264 -16.99 -1.42 -11.31
CA GLN A 264 -16.16 -0.23 -11.13
C GLN A 264 -15.75 0.37 -12.49
N ALA A 265 -15.33 -0.44 -13.45
CA ALA A 265 -15.03 0.02 -14.80
C ALA A 265 -16.26 0.68 -15.47
N MET A 266 -17.41 0.00 -15.38
CA MET A 266 -18.68 0.54 -15.90
C MET A 266 -19.06 1.86 -15.21
N ALA A 267 -18.90 1.95 -13.90
CA ALA A 267 -19.20 3.17 -13.15
C ALA A 267 -18.29 4.34 -13.58
N ARG A 268 -16.99 4.10 -13.79
CA ARG A 268 -16.07 5.13 -14.29
C ARG A 268 -16.48 5.67 -15.66
N VAL A 269 -16.84 4.79 -16.58
CA VAL A 269 -17.28 5.18 -17.92
C VAL A 269 -18.63 5.89 -17.88
N SER A 270 -19.52 5.54 -16.94
CA SER A 270 -20.86 6.14 -16.82
C SER A 270 -20.84 7.50 -16.13
N PHE A 271 -19.75 7.87 -15.44
CA PHE A 271 -19.67 9.16 -14.73
C PHE A 271 -19.70 10.34 -15.71
N GLY A 272 -20.62 11.27 -15.50
CA GLY A 272 -20.84 12.39 -16.42
C GLY A 272 -21.66 12.06 -17.66
N GLY A 273 -22.11 10.80 -17.78
CA GLY A 273 -22.95 10.31 -18.90
C GLY A 273 -24.24 9.65 -18.41
N SER A 274 -24.69 8.60 -19.14
CA SER A 274 -25.91 7.86 -18.81
C SER A 274 -25.67 6.85 -17.69
N LEU A 275 -26.40 7.00 -16.58
CA LEU A 275 -26.34 6.12 -15.40
C LEU A 275 -27.37 4.97 -15.48
N GLY A 276 -28.31 4.99 -16.42
CA GLY A 276 -29.38 3.99 -16.52
C GLY A 276 -28.85 2.55 -16.64
N PRO A 277 -27.94 2.22 -17.57
CA PRO A 277 -27.38 0.88 -17.66
C PRO A 277 -26.67 0.40 -16.40
N LEU A 278 -25.97 1.30 -15.71
CA LEU A 278 -25.29 1.00 -14.44
C LEU A 278 -26.32 0.72 -13.32
N ALA A 279 -27.39 1.54 -13.25
CA ALA A 279 -28.48 1.37 -12.28
C ALA A 279 -29.10 -0.03 -12.37
N VAL A 280 -29.40 -0.48 -13.59
CA VAL A 280 -29.93 -1.84 -13.86
C VAL A 280 -28.93 -2.91 -13.41
N ARG A 281 -27.65 -2.77 -13.74
CA ARG A 281 -26.61 -3.76 -13.38
C ARG A 281 -26.34 -3.86 -11.87
N LEU A 282 -26.44 -2.75 -11.17
CA LEU A 282 -26.25 -2.70 -9.73
C LEU A 282 -27.54 -3.00 -8.94
N GLY A 283 -28.70 -3.00 -9.60
CA GLY A 283 -30.00 -3.11 -8.93
C GLY A 283 -30.29 -1.90 -8.01
N LEU A 284 -29.78 -0.71 -8.36
CA LEU A 284 -29.93 0.52 -7.58
C LEU A 284 -30.85 1.52 -8.31
N PRO A 285 -31.62 2.35 -7.55
CA PRO A 285 -32.38 3.44 -8.13
C PRO A 285 -31.49 4.44 -8.85
N ILE A 286 -31.90 4.90 -10.03
CA ILE A 286 -31.14 5.87 -10.81
C ILE A 286 -30.92 7.19 -10.03
N ASP A 287 -31.90 7.65 -9.28
CA ASP A 287 -31.83 8.87 -8.46
C ASP A 287 -30.75 8.76 -7.38
N HIS A 288 -30.54 7.55 -6.83
CA HIS A 288 -29.45 7.30 -5.90
C HIS A 288 -28.09 7.49 -6.59
N LEU A 289 -27.90 6.93 -7.77
CA LEU A 289 -26.65 7.07 -8.53
C LEU A 289 -26.40 8.53 -8.93
N VAL A 290 -27.44 9.25 -9.35
CA VAL A 290 -27.36 10.70 -9.65
C VAL A 290 -26.93 11.48 -8.41
N GLY A 291 -27.51 11.20 -7.25
CA GLY A 291 -27.13 11.83 -5.99
C GLY A 291 -25.66 11.59 -5.63
N VAL A 292 -25.21 10.32 -5.69
CA VAL A 292 -23.80 9.99 -5.41
C VAL A 292 -22.86 10.62 -6.43
N ALA A 293 -23.22 10.62 -7.73
CA ALA A 293 -22.39 11.23 -8.79
C ALA A 293 -22.20 12.73 -8.57
N ARG A 294 -23.24 13.45 -8.15
CA ARG A 294 -23.16 14.87 -7.82
C ARG A 294 -22.21 15.16 -6.67
N ASP A 295 -22.14 14.27 -5.68
CA ASP A 295 -21.34 14.42 -4.47
C ASP A 295 -19.91 13.85 -4.62
N CYS A 296 -19.56 13.33 -5.80
CA CYS A 296 -18.23 12.80 -6.11
C CYS A 296 -17.39 13.80 -6.91
N PRO A 297 -16.12 14.01 -6.57
CA PRO A 297 -15.23 14.92 -7.30
C PRO A 297 -14.85 14.40 -8.70
N ASN A 298 -14.94 13.10 -8.94
CA ASN A 298 -14.56 12.47 -10.21
C ASN A 298 -15.06 11.01 -10.31
N ALA A 299 -14.79 10.39 -11.46
CA ALA A 299 -15.19 9.02 -11.77
C ALA A 299 -14.59 7.97 -10.82
N GLU A 300 -13.38 8.20 -10.30
CA GLU A 300 -12.74 7.29 -9.33
C GLU A 300 -13.53 7.23 -8.03
N ALA A 301 -13.79 8.38 -7.42
CA ALA A 301 -14.61 8.46 -6.21
C ALA A 301 -16.01 7.86 -6.43
N PHE A 302 -16.63 8.15 -7.58
CA PHE A 302 -17.94 7.61 -7.92
C PHE A 302 -17.93 6.08 -7.97
N ALA A 303 -17.01 5.48 -8.75
CA ALA A 303 -16.89 4.03 -8.87
C ALA A 303 -16.65 3.36 -7.51
N MET A 304 -15.76 3.91 -6.68
CA MET A 304 -15.45 3.37 -5.36
C MET A 304 -16.58 3.52 -4.35
N ARG A 305 -17.48 4.50 -4.52
CA ARG A 305 -18.63 4.73 -3.62
C ARG A 305 -19.85 3.93 -4.00
N VAL A 306 -20.14 3.78 -5.30
CA VAL A 306 -21.34 3.03 -5.76
C VAL A 306 -21.10 1.53 -5.84
N VAL A 307 -19.85 1.07 -5.98
CA VAL A 307 -19.51 -0.36 -6.12
C VAL A 307 -18.48 -0.77 -5.05
N PRO A 308 -18.79 -0.67 -3.75
CA PRO A 308 -17.82 -1.04 -2.71
C PRO A 308 -17.58 -2.56 -2.65
N VAL A 309 -18.66 -3.37 -2.72
CA VAL A 309 -18.66 -4.84 -2.69
C VAL A 309 -19.79 -5.38 -3.59
N PRO A 310 -19.74 -6.66 -4.03
CA PRO A 310 -20.86 -7.28 -4.75
C PRO A 310 -22.15 -7.31 -3.92
N PRO A 311 -23.33 -7.32 -4.57
CA PRO A 311 -24.58 -7.62 -3.91
C PRO A 311 -24.51 -8.98 -3.19
N GLY A 312 -24.89 -9.03 -1.93
CA GLY A 312 -24.75 -10.24 -1.09
C GLY A 312 -23.38 -10.41 -0.43
N GLY A 313 -22.46 -9.45 -0.61
CA GLY A 313 -21.12 -9.44 0.00
C GLY A 313 -20.06 -10.21 -0.81
N MET A 314 -18.83 -10.15 -0.30
CA MET A 314 -17.70 -10.87 -0.86
C MET A 314 -17.59 -12.25 -0.19
N ARG A 315 -17.80 -13.32 -0.94
CA ARG A 315 -17.66 -14.69 -0.42
C ARG A 315 -16.21 -14.96 -0.06
N SER A 316 -16.00 -15.64 1.07
CA SER A 316 -14.68 -16.16 1.47
C SER A 316 -14.62 -17.65 1.12
N VAL A 317 -13.56 -18.07 0.43
CA VAL A 317 -13.36 -19.45 -0.01
C VAL A 317 -11.94 -19.93 0.30
N PRO A 318 -11.70 -21.25 0.44
CA PRO A 318 -10.35 -21.80 0.56
C PRO A 318 -9.48 -21.37 -0.62
N PHE A 319 -8.21 -21.10 -0.34
CA PHE A 319 -7.25 -20.62 -1.34
C PHE A 319 -7.18 -21.52 -2.58
N VAL A 320 -7.14 -22.85 -2.41
CA VAL A 320 -7.06 -23.81 -3.51
C VAL A 320 -8.28 -23.70 -4.44
N THR A 321 -9.47 -23.48 -3.88
CA THR A 321 -10.71 -23.25 -4.66
C THR A 321 -10.64 -21.93 -5.42
N ALA A 322 -10.13 -20.88 -4.79
CA ALA A 322 -9.96 -19.58 -5.43
C ALA A 322 -8.96 -19.63 -6.58
N GLU A 323 -7.81 -20.28 -6.38
CA GLU A 323 -6.77 -20.44 -7.40
C GLU A 323 -7.28 -21.19 -8.63
N ALA A 324 -7.98 -22.30 -8.44
CA ALA A 324 -8.61 -23.05 -9.53
C ALA A 324 -9.66 -22.20 -10.27
N THR A 325 -10.49 -21.47 -9.51
CA THR A 325 -11.50 -20.57 -10.10
C THR A 325 -10.85 -19.45 -10.92
N LEU A 326 -9.79 -18.81 -10.40
CA LEU A 326 -9.07 -17.77 -11.13
C LEU A 326 -8.47 -18.29 -12.43
N THR A 327 -7.88 -19.50 -12.40
CA THR A 327 -7.33 -20.15 -13.59
C THR A 327 -8.41 -20.39 -14.65
N ALA A 328 -9.59 -20.88 -14.26
CA ALA A 328 -10.70 -21.08 -15.18
C ALA A 328 -11.21 -19.76 -15.78
N LEU A 329 -11.32 -18.69 -14.98
CA LEU A 329 -11.75 -17.37 -15.43
C LEU A 329 -10.79 -16.74 -16.44
N THR A 330 -9.47 -16.90 -16.25
CA THR A 330 -8.47 -16.38 -17.18
C THR A 330 -8.43 -17.18 -18.48
N ALA A 331 -8.45 -18.52 -18.43
CA ALA A 331 -8.47 -19.38 -19.62
C ALA A 331 -9.69 -19.15 -20.52
N THR A 332 -10.88 -18.96 -19.93
CA THR A 332 -12.11 -18.66 -20.70
C THR A 332 -12.00 -17.32 -21.44
N ARG A 333 -11.28 -16.35 -20.91
CA ARG A 333 -11.09 -15.04 -21.55
C ARG A 333 -10.06 -15.08 -22.67
N GLU A 334 -8.96 -15.82 -22.51
CA GLU A 334 -7.95 -16.03 -23.55
C GLU A 334 -8.56 -16.75 -24.79
N ALA A 335 -9.49 -17.69 -24.56
CA ALA A 335 -10.20 -18.39 -25.63
C ALA A 335 -11.25 -17.50 -26.34
N ALA A 336 -11.65 -16.37 -25.75
CA ALA A 336 -12.64 -15.44 -26.26
C ALA A 336 -12.04 -14.16 -26.89
N ALA A 337 -10.74 -13.96 -26.77
CA ALA A 337 -9.98 -12.83 -27.33
C ALA A 337 -9.32 -13.19 -28.66
#